data_fd69d238b5c10e32de582bb643136b99
#
_entry.id   fd69d238b5c10e32de582bb643136b99
#
_cell.length_a   1.000
_cell.length_b   1.000
_cell.length_c   1.000
_cell.angle_alpha   90.00
_cell.angle_beta   90.00
_cell.angle_gamma   90.00
#
_symmetry.space_group_name_H-M   'P 1'
#
loop_
_entity.id
_entity.type
_entity.pdbx_description
1 polymer ?
#
loop_
_entity_poly.entity_id
_entity_poly.type
_entity_poly.pdbx_seq_one_letter_code
_entity_poly.pdbx_strand_id
1 'polypeptide(L)'
;VKDPSGMWPVSSGNYKKVMEVALEAMQKGQHIENNLEAVCRAIVEFPEDKGKVLMIADNWEDPCDMHLVKYLQAQKIPIRIIVCGVNSSFNIKYLEIAKATGGTVHTMEQDLTNLASMKDGTKFKIGGVKILLSKGKFYQIN
;
A
#
# COMPACT_ATOMS: atom_id res chain seq x y z
N VAL A 1 2.81 -2.38 -24.21
CA VAL A 1 4.28 -2.36 -24.31
C VAL A 1 4.83 -2.54 -22.91
N LYS A 2 5.70 -3.53 -22.73
CA LYS A 2 6.34 -3.83 -21.45
C LYS A 2 7.34 -2.73 -21.10
N ASP A 3 7.11 -2.03 -20.00
CA ASP A 3 8.10 -1.11 -19.46
C ASP A 3 9.26 -1.93 -18.87
N PRO A 4 10.55 -1.57 -19.14
CA PRO A 4 11.71 -2.21 -18.54
C PRO A 4 11.72 -2.24 -17.01
N SER A 5 11.00 -1.33 -16.34
CA SER A 5 10.84 -1.29 -14.89
C SER A 5 9.85 -2.31 -14.34
N GLY A 6 9.24 -3.14 -15.18
CA GLY A 6 8.21 -4.11 -14.76
C GLY A 6 6.82 -3.54 -14.57
N MET A 7 6.60 -2.27 -14.86
CA MET A 7 5.26 -1.67 -14.79
C MET A 7 4.45 -1.97 -16.05
N TRP A 8 3.15 -2.15 -15.89
CA TRP A 8 2.18 -2.35 -16.98
C TRP A 8 1.07 -1.29 -16.87
N PRO A 9 1.28 -0.09 -17.42
CA PRO A 9 0.23 0.93 -17.40
C PRO A 9 -0.96 0.47 -18.23
N VAL A 10 -2.14 0.45 -17.62
CA VAL A 10 -3.41 0.11 -18.26
C VAL A 10 -4.39 1.24 -18.00
N SER A 11 -4.93 1.82 -19.08
CA SER A 11 -5.97 2.84 -18.93
C SER A 11 -7.24 2.26 -18.32
N SER A 12 -7.90 3.02 -17.47
CA SER A 12 -9.12 2.64 -16.77
C SER A 12 -10.28 2.33 -17.71
N GLY A 13 -11.24 1.55 -17.23
CA GLY A 13 -12.48 1.21 -17.93
C GLY A 13 -12.48 -0.11 -18.69
N ASN A 14 -11.33 -0.74 -18.90
CA ASN A 14 -11.25 -2.05 -19.51
C ASN A 14 -10.84 -3.12 -18.47
N TYR A 15 -11.80 -3.60 -17.69
CA TYR A 15 -11.59 -4.60 -16.65
C TYR A 15 -10.94 -5.89 -17.16
N LYS A 16 -11.28 -6.32 -18.38
CA LYS A 16 -10.69 -7.52 -18.98
C LYS A 16 -9.19 -7.31 -19.19
N LYS A 17 -8.78 -6.16 -19.72
CA LYS A 17 -7.38 -5.82 -19.91
C LYS A 17 -6.62 -5.72 -18.60
N VAL A 18 -7.22 -5.12 -17.57
CA VAL A 18 -6.63 -5.05 -16.22
C VAL A 18 -6.39 -6.45 -15.66
N MET A 19 -7.37 -7.35 -15.78
CA MET A 19 -7.24 -8.73 -15.32
C MET A 19 -6.16 -9.51 -16.09
N GLU A 20 -6.09 -9.36 -17.41
CA GLU A 20 -5.03 -9.99 -18.23
C GLU A 20 -3.64 -9.57 -17.78
N VAL A 21 -3.44 -8.25 -17.58
CA VAL A 21 -2.17 -7.69 -17.11
C VAL A 21 -1.84 -8.14 -15.69
N ALA A 22 -2.81 -8.17 -14.78
CA ALA A 22 -2.60 -8.65 -13.42
C ALA A 22 -2.16 -10.12 -13.40
N LEU A 23 -2.80 -10.98 -14.18
CA LEU A 23 -2.43 -12.38 -14.29
C LEU A 23 -1.02 -12.57 -14.89
N GLU A 24 -0.63 -11.78 -15.88
CA GLU A 24 0.71 -11.79 -16.44
C GLU A 24 1.76 -11.33 -15.42
N ALA A 25 1.46 -10.29 -14.65
CA ALA A 25 2.35 -9.76 -13.60
C ALA A 25 2.61 -10.80 -12.50
N MET A 26 1.58 -11.49 -12.03
CA MET A 26 1.70 -12.54 -11.00
C MET A 26 2.67 -13.66 -11.38
N GLN A 27 2.86 -13.94 -12.68
CA GLN A 27 3.77 -14.97 -13.15
C GLN A 27 5.26 -14.54 -13.19
N LYS A 28 5.54 -13.26 -13.00
CA LYS A 28 6.86 -12.65 -13.19
C LYS A 28 7.31 -11.80 -12.01
N GLY A 29 6.78 -12.07 -10.82
CA GLY A 29 7.13 -11.35 -9.61
C GLY A 29 8.64 -11.33 -9.33
N GLN A 30 9.13 -10.21 -8.79
CA GLN A 30 10.50 -10.05 -8.32
C GLN A 30 10.50 -9.96 -6.80
N HIS A 31 11.62 -10.34 -6.17
CA HIS A 31 11.77 -10.32 -4.71
C HIS A 31 12.01 -8.93 -4.13
N ILE A 32 12.19 -7.90 -4.96
CA ILE A 32 12.44 -6.53 -4.49
C ILE A 32 11.13 -5.73 -4.60
N GLU A 33 10.64 -5.27 -3.46
CA GLU A 33 9.37 -4.55 -3.33
C GLU A 33 9.56 -3.03 -3.52
N ASN A 34 9.43 -2.53 -4.75
CA ASN A 34 9.46 -1.09 -5.10
C ASN A 34 8.03 -0.52 -5.21
N ASN A 35 7.22 -0.78 -4.21
CA ASN A 35 5.80 -0.46 -4.21
C ASN A 35 5.51 1.04 -4.32
N LEU A 36 6.30 1.86 -3.63
CA LEU A 36 6.08 3.31 -3.60
C LEU A 36 6.60 4.01 -4.86
N GLU A 37 7.65 3.48 -5.48
CA GLU A 37 8.10 3.98 -6.79
C GLU A 37 7.00 3.78 -7.84
N ALA A 38 6.34 2.62 -7.84
CA ALA A 38 5.20 2.35 -8.72
C ALA A 38 4.05 3.35 -8.48
N VAL A 39 3.74 3.66 -7.22
CA VAL A 39 2.74 4.68 -6.88
C VAL A 39 3.17 6.07 -7.34
N CYS A 40 4.42 6.46 -7.14
CA CYS A 40 4.95 7.74 -7.61
C CYS A 40 4.82 7.87 -9.13
N ARG A 41 5.18 6.82 -9.88
CA ARG A 41 5.02 6.81 -11.35
C ARG A 41 3.56 6.92 -11.77
N ALA A 42 2.67 6.16 -11.13
CA ALA A 42 1.24 6.24 -11.43
C ALA A 42 0.69 7.66 -11.24
N ILE A 43 1.09 8.36 -10.19
CA ILE A 43 0.70 9.76 -9.94
C ILE A 43 1.17 10.70 -11.06
N VAL A 44 2.38 10.48 -11.58
CA VAL A 44 2.95 11.31 -12.66
C VAL A 44 2.30 11.00 -14.00
N GLU A 45 2.07 9.72 -14.31
CA GLU A 45 1.49 9.28 -15.59
C GLU A 45 -0.02 9.55 -15.69
N PHE A 46 -0.73 9.59 -14.55
CA PHE A 46 -2.19 9.81 -14.49
C PHE A 46 -2.54 11.02 -13.60
N PRO A 47 -2.12 12.23 -13.96
CA PRO A 47 -2.30 13.41 -13.10
C PRO A 47 -3.77 13.80 -12.89
N GLU A 48 -4.66 13.44 -13.80
CA GLU A 48 -6.10 13.73 -13.71
C GLU A 48 -6.81 12.84 -12.66
N ASP A 49 -6.22 11.70 -12.30
CA ASP A 49 -6.77 10.76 -11.33
C ASP A 49 -6.23 10.96 -9.91
N LYS A 50 -5.67 12.14 -9.62
CA LYS A 50 -5.15 12.48 -8.30
C LYS A 50 -6.19 12.23 -7.21
N GLY A 51 -5.78 11.51 -6.17
CA GLY A 51 -6.64 11.18 -5.04
C GLY A 51 -7.33 9.80 -5.11
N LYS A 52 -7.05 9.00 -6.13
CA LYS A 52 -7.66 7.66 -6.32
C LYS A 52 -6.60 6.57 -6.46
N VAL A 53 -5.63 6.52 -5.56
CA VAL A 53 -4.61 5.47 -5.57
C VAL A 53 -5.10 4.26 -4.78
N LEU A 54 -5.14 3.11 -5.44
CA LEU A 54 -5.35 1.80 -4.83
C LEU A 54 -4.09 0.97 -5.03
N MET A 55 -3.45 0.59 -3.94
CA MET A 55 -2.32 -0.34 -3.92
C MET A 55 -2.80 -1.69 -3.41
N ILE A 56 -2.48 -2.74 -4.14
CA ILE A 56 -2.72 -4.13 -3.70
C ILE A 56 -1.35 -4.76 -3.51
N ALA A 57 -1.07 -5.22 -2.30
CA ALA A 57 0.23 -5.75 -1.92
C ALA A 57 0.08 -7.06 -1.15
N ASP A 58 1.09 -7.91 -1.21
CA ASP A 58 1.18 -9.02 -0.28
C ASP A 58 1.75 -8.58 1.08
N ASN A 59 1.70 -9.49 2.05
CA ASN A 59 2.14 -9.23 3.42
C ASN A 59 3.57 -9.73 3.69
N TRP A 60 4.33 -10.03 2.66
CA TRP A 60 5.56 -10.82 2.81
C TRP A 60 6.78 -9.95 3.15
N GLU A 61 7.17 -9.03 2.29
CA GLU A 61 8.39 -8.25 2.44
C GLU A 61 8.13 -6.76 2.69
N ASP A 62 9.11 -6.07 3.30
CA ASP A 62 9.06 -4.63 3.50
C ASP A 62 9.30 -3.90 2.16
N PRO A 63 8.51 -2.88 1.82
CA PRO A 63 8.85 -1.99 0.73
C PRO A 63 10.25 -1.38 0.93
N CYS A 64 11.17 -1.60 -0.01
CA CYS A 64 12.54 -1.11 0.12
C CYS A 64 12.65 0.41 -0.12
N ASP A 65 11.62 1.02 -0.68
CA ASP A 65 11.55 2.41 -1.10
C ASP A 65 10.78 3.33 -0.12
N MET A 66 10.72 2.96 1.16
CA MET A 66 10.05 3.72 2.23
C MET A 66 10.48 5.19 2.33
N HIS A 67 11.65 5.56 1.80
CA HIS A 67 12.09 6.96 1.74
C HIS A 67 11.18 7.85 0.90
N LEU A 68 10.40 7.26 -0.04
CA LEU A 68 9.42 7.97 -0.87
C LEU A 68 8.14 8.35 -0.13
N VAL A 69 7.89 7.82 1.06
CA VAL A 69 6.68 8.15 1.85
C VAL A 69 6.54 9.66 2.07
N LYS A 70 7.65 10.37 2.33
CA LYS A 70 7.63 11.82 2.52
C LYS A 70 7.18 12.57 1.27
N TYR A 71 7.63 12.11 0.10
CA TYR A 71 7.19 12.67 -1.17
C TYR A 71 5.69 12.46 -1.37
N LEU A 72 5.19 11.23 -1.17
CA LEU A 72 3.77 10.89 -1.31
C LEU A 72 2.89 11.66 -0.32
N GLN A 73 3.36 11.84 0.91
CA GLN A 73 2.68 12.67 1.90
C GLN A 73 2.54 14.14 1.44
N ALA A 74 3.59 14.69 0.83
CA ALA A 74 3.57 16.05 0.29
C ALA A 74 2.59 16.22 -0.88
N GLN A 75 2.33 15.17 -1.65
CA GLN A 75 1.32 15.18 -2.72
C GLN A 75 -0.12 15.22 -2.20
N LYS A 76 -0.34 14.94 -0.91
CA LYS A 76 -1.68 14.89 -0.27
C LYS A 76 -2.66 13.94 -0.97
N ILE A 77 -2.14 12.84 -1.51
CA ILE A 77 -2.95 11.82 -2.18
C ILE A 77 -3.11 10.64 -1.23
N PRO A 78 -4.32 10.36 -0.75
CA PRO A 78 -4.58 9.21 0.11
C PRO A 78 -4.33 7.90 -0.64
N ILE A 79 -3.52 7.02 -0.06
CA ILE A 79 -3.26 5.69 -0.62
C ILE A 79 -4.13 4.68 0.12
N ARG A 80 -5.05 4.07 -0.60
CA ARG A 80 -5.81 2.92 -0.11
C ARG A 80 -5.01 1.66 -0.37
N ILE A 81 -4.74 0.87 0.67
CA ILE A 81 -3.90 -0.32 0.59
C ILE A 81 -4.74 -1.55 0.92
N ILE A 82 -4.79 -2.52 0.00
CA ILE A 82 -5.31 -3.86 0.27
C ILE A 82 -4.11 -4.77 0.51
N VAL A 83 -3.99 -5.32 1.73
CA VAL A 83 -2.93 -6.24 2.10
C VAL A 83 -3.47 -7.67 2.06
N CYS A 84 -2.88 -8.46 1.17
CA CYS A 84 -3.22 -9.87 0.98
C CYS A 84 -2.33 -10.77 1.86
N GLY A 85 -2.79 -11.96 2.20
CA GLY A 85 -2.00 -12.95 2.94
C GLY A 85 -1.77 -12.62 4.43
N VAL A 86 -2.63 -11.78 5.02
CA VAL A 86 -2.59 -11.49 6.46
C VAL A 86 -3.16 -12.67 7.24
N ASN A 87 -2.36 -13.23 8.12
CA ASN A 87 -2.76 -14.31 9.03
C ASN A 87 -2.14 -14.11 10.43
N SER A 88 -1.01 -14.73 10.74
CA SER A 88 -0.30 -14.62 12.02
C SER A 88 0.73 -13.48 12.08
N SER A 89 1.02 -12.83 10.96
CA SER A 89 1.92 -11.69 10.83
C SER A 89 1.25 -10.57 10.06
N PHE A 90 1.71 -9.33 10.27
CA PHE A 90 1.29 -8.17 9.52
C PHE A 90 2.47 -7.24 9.28
N ASN A 91 2.66 -6.82 8.02
CA ASN A 91 3.70 -5.86 7.68
C ASN A 91 3.25 -4.45 8.06
N ILE A 92 3.81 -3.95 9.17
CA ILE A 92 3.46 -2.64 9.74
C ILE A 92 3.81 -1.45 8.83
N LYS A 93 4.66 -1.63 7.82
CA LYS A 93 5.02 -0.57 6.86
C LYS A 93 3.80 -0.06 6.09
N TYR A 94 2.83 -0.91 5.81
CA TYR A 94 1.59 -0.49 5.16
C TYR A 94 0.73 0.43 6.06
N LEU A 95 0.78 0.26 7.39
CA LEU A 95 0.15 1.21 8.32
C LEU A 95 0.86 2.57 8.32
N GLU A 96 2.20 2.57 8.25
CA GLU A 96 3.01 3.79 8.18
C GLU A 96 2.71 4.57 6.90
N ILE A 97 2.66 3.90 5.75
CA ILE A 97 2.31 4.51 4.45
C ILE A 97 0.90 5.11 4.50
N ALA A 98 -0.10 4.33 4.90
CA ALA A 98 -1.48 4.78 4.95
C ALA A 98 -1.67 5.95 5.93
N LYS A 99 -1.06 5.88 7.14
CA LYS A 99 -1.12 6.97 8.10
C LYS A 99 -0.51 8.26 7.56
N ALA A 100 0.67 8.18 6.94
CA ALA A 100 1.39 9.33 6.41
C ALA A 100 0.66 10.01 5.26
N THR A 101 -0.02 9.24 4.40
CA THR A 101 -0.74 9.75 3.22
C THR A 101 -2.20 10.09 3.49
N GLY A 102 -2.71 9.84 4.71
CA GLY A 102 -4.13 9.99 5.01
C GLY A 102 -5.02 8.92 4.38
N GLY A 103 -4.43 7.78 4.03
CA GLY A 103 -5.09 6.65 3.39
C GLY A 103 -5.66 5.63 4.37
N THR A 104 -5.90 4.43 3.86
CA THR A 104 -6.58 3.34 4.57
C THR A 104 -5.87 2.01 4.32
N VAL A 105 -6.02 1.06 5.24
CA VAL A 105 -5.56 -0.32 5.07
C VAL A 105 -6.75 -1.27 5.18
N HIS A 106 -6.81 -2.20 4.26
CA HIS A 106 -7.86 -3.22 4.16
C HIS A 106 -7.22 -4.61 4.11
N THR A 107 -7.83 -5.54 4.80
CA THR A 107 -7.50 -6.96 4.74
C THR A 107 -8.77 -7.76 4.42
N MET A 108 -8.69 -9.07 4.31
CA MET A 108 -9.87 -9.92 4.16
C MET A 108 -10.87 -9.84 5.33
N GLU A 109 -10.40 -9.45 6.52
CA GLU A 109 -11.16 -9.51 7.76
C GLU A 109 -11.46 -8.13 8.35
N GLN A 110 -10.74 -7.09 7.94
CA GLN A 110 -10.76 -5.82 8.64
C GLN A 110 -10.44 -4.62 7.76
N ASP A 111 -11.13 -3.51 8.03
CA ASP A 111 -10.90 -2.20 7.44
C ASP A 111 -10.37 -1.22 8.48
N LEU A 112 -9.23 -0.61 8.22
CA LEU A 112 -8.63 0.45 9.03
C LEU A 112 -8.72 1.77 8.27
N THR A 113 -9.74 2.56 8.55
CA THR A 113 -10.06 3.79 7.82
C THR A 113 -9.69 5.07 8.57
N ASN A 114 -9.30 4.96 9.83
CA ASN A 114 -9.05 6.10 10.73
C ASN A 114 -7.57 6.29 11.11
N LEU A 115 -6.65 5.70 10.36
CA LEU A 115 -5.21 5.69 10.68
C LEU A 115 -4.63 7.10 10.84
N ALA A 116 -5.02 8.05 9.98
CA ALA A 116 -4.52 9.42 10.01
C ALA A 116 -4.86 10.16 11.32
N SER A 117 -6.05 9.92 11.87
CA SER A 117 -6.54 10.54 13.11
C SER A 117 -6.21 9.74 14.37
N MET A 118 -5.60 8.57 14.23
CA MET A 118 -5.28 7.68 15.35
C MET A 118 -4.25 8.32 16.27
N LYS A 119 -4.53 8.32 17.58
CA LYS A 119 -3.68 8.95 18.58
C LYS A 119 -2.64 7.99 19.14
N ASP A 120 -1.51 8.53 19.59
CA ASP A 120 -0.49 7.78 20.33
C ASP A 120 -1.10 7.08 21.56
N GLY A 121 -0.63 5.88 21.83
CA GLY A 121 -1.18 5.00 22.85
C GLY A 121 -2.31 4.09 22.35
N THR A 122 -2.83 4.30 21.15
CA THR A 122 -3.86 3.43 20.57
C THR A 122 -3.32 2.02 20.35
N LYS A 123 -4.08 1.03 20.85
CA LYS A 123 -3.81 -0.39 20.65
C LYS A 123 -4.95 -1.01 19.84
N PHE A 124 -4.62 -1.83 18.86
CA PHE A 124 -5.60 -2.56 18.05
C PHE A 124 -5.01 -3.89 17.57
N LYS A 125 -5.85 -4.71 16.96
CA LYS A 125 -5.42 -5.95 16.31
C LYS A 125 -5.65 -5.86 14.82
N ILE A 126 -4.77 -6.52 14.06
CA ILE A 126 -4.96 -6.75 12.63
C ILE A 126 -4.45 -8.16 12.31
N GLY A 127 -5.33 -9.00 11.78
CA GLY A 127 -5.08 -10.44 11.78
C GLY A 127 -4.83 -10.94 13.20
N GLY A 128 -3.84 -11.81 13.39
CA GLY A 128 -3.43 -12.31 14.72
C GLY A 128 -2.53 -11.36 15.52
N VAL A 129 -2.17 -10.20 14.98
CA VAL A 129 -1.11 -9.32 15.49
C VAL A 129 -1.68 -8.17 16.30
N LYS A 130 -1.12 -7.91 17.50
CA LYS A 130 -1.43 -6.72 18.29
C LYS A 130 -0.47 -5.59 17.91
N ILE A 131 -1.02 -4.41 17.66
CA ILE A 131 -0.29 -3.22 17.25
C ILE A 131 -0.49 -2.11 18.29
N LEU A 132 0.58 -1.38 18.57
CA LEU A 132 0.61 -0.15 19.37
C LEU A 132 1.09 1.00 18.48
N LEU A 133 0.34 2.10 18.46
CA LEU A 133 0.84 3.37 17.94
C LEU A 133 1.52 4.16 19.07
N SER A 134 2.79 4.46 18.93
CA SER A 134 3.56 5.24 19.90
C SER A 134 4.55 6.16 19.18
N LYS A 135 4.59 7.44 19.60
CA LYS A 135 5.45 8.47 18.99
C LYS A 135 5.31 8.54 17.46
N GLY A 136 4.08 8.39 16.98
CA GLY A 136 3.74 8.42 15.56
C GLY A 136 4.14 7.18 14.76
N LYS A 137 4.70 6.14 15.38
CA LYS A 137 5.13 4.89 14.73
C LYS A 137 4.33 3.70 15.24
N PHE A 138 4.14 2.71 14.38
CA PHE A 138 3.50 1.45 14.75
C PHE A 138 4.53 0.43 15.22
N TYR A 139 4.16 -0.30 16.26
CA TYR A 139 4.96 -1.37 16.83
C TYR A 139 4.09 -2.61 17.02
N GLN A 140 4.62 -3.73 16.63
CA GLN A 140 4.02 -5.01 16.99
C GLN A 140 4.33 -5.30 18.47
N ILE A 141 3.32 -5.70 19.22
CA ILE A 141 3.42 -6.05 20.64
C ILE A 141 2.90 -7.46 20.88
N ASN A 142 3.42 -8.10 21.92
CA ASN A 142 3.00 -9.46 22.31
C ASN A 142 1.61 -9.48 22.98
#